data_c08123ee701bebb3ad53370393c68683
#
_entry.id   c08123ee701bebb3ad53370393c68683
#
_cell.length_a   1.000
_cell.length_b   1.000
_cell.length_c   1.000
_cell.angle_alpha   90.00
_cell.angle_beta   90.00
_cell.angle_gamma   90.00
#
_symmetry.space_group_name_H-M   'P 1'
#
loop_
_entity.id
_entity.type
_entity.pdbx_description
1 polymer ?
#
loop_
_entity_poly.entity_id
_entity_poly.type
_entity_poly.pdbx_seq_one_letter_code
_entity_poly.pdbx_strand_id
1 'polypeptide(L)'
;MIRFEHASFAYRSGAAAEAGVRDVSLHVGSGQVVVLCGRSGCGKSTLLRMANGLAPRFFPGERTGRVLLDGEEVGDLVTWRIAERAGTLFQNPRTQFFNVDATGEAAFALESAGWPGEEIRARVGETFRELGLEDLAGRSVFRLSGGQRQKVAYASIWALRPSNLLLDEPTSNLDMPSIADIAAFVAHAKAAGRSILVAEHRLAWLTGIADAYVYLEEGRVSRVMDAREFAALSPQELVSMGLRTRDLDDVAPANDAVAPPGRRGV
;
A
#
# COMPACT_ATOMS: atom_id res chain seq x y z
N MET A 1 -7.00 -8.27 -11.38
CA MET A 1 -8.24 -7.65 -10.83
C MET A 1 -8.44 -8.10 -9.39
N ILE A 2 -8.81 -7.15 -8.51
CA ILE A 2 -9.16 -7.44 -7.11
C ILE A 2 -10.67 -7.20 -6.96
N ARG A 3 -11.40 -8.13 -6.34
CA ARG A 3 -12.83 -7.98 -6.09
C ARG A 3 -13.18 -8.46 -4.69
N PHE A 4 -13.97 -7.66 -4.00
CA PHE A 4 -14.63 -8.00 -2.74
C PHE A 4 -16.13 -8.09 -3.03
N GLU A 5 -16.78 -9.17 -2.61
CA GLU A 5 -18.21 -9.42 -2.79
C GLU A 5 -18.82 -9.69 -1.40
N HIS A 6 -19.55 -8.70 -0.87
CA HIS A 6 -20.14 -8.75 0.47
C HIS A 6 -19.17 -9.24 1.54
N ALA A 7 -17.89 -8.83 1.40
CA ALA A 7 -16.80 -9.32 2.22
C ALA A 7 -16.83 -8.69 3.63
N SER A 8 -16.80 -9.54 4.64
CA SER A 8 -16.70 -9.14 6.04
C SER A 8 -15.58 -9.90 6.74
N PHE A 9 -14.96 -9.27 7.73
CA PHE A 9 -13.99 -9.92 8.59
C PHE A 9 -14.07 -9.34 10.00
N ALA A 10 -14.17 -10.23 10.99
CA ALA A 10 -14.13 -9.89 12.41
C ALA A 10 -12.96 -10.60 13.07
N TYR A 11 -12.07 -9.86 13.73
CA TYR A 11 -10.97 -10.44 14.49
C TYR A 11 -11.48 -11.19 15.71
N ARG A 12 -10.87 -12.35 16.04
CA ARG A 12 -11.35 -13.23 17.12
C ARG A 12 -10.97 -12.75 18.52
N SER A 13 -9.95 -11.90 18.70
CA SER A 13 -9.46 -11.49 20.02
C SER A 13 -8.75 -10.14 20.02
N GLY A 14 -8.75 -9.47 21.21
CA GLY A 14 -8.08 -8.21 21.50
C GLY A 14 -8.99 -7.00 21.43
N ALA A 15 -8.43 -5.80 21.64
CA ALA A 15 -9.12 -4.53 21.42
C ALA A 15 -9.61 -4.36 19.96
N ALA A 16 -9.14 -5.23 19.06
CA ALA A 16 -9.58 -5.35 17.69
C ALA A 16 -10.79 -6.29 17.49
N ALA A 17 -11.34 -6.89 18.55
CA ALA A 17 -12.52 -7.77 18.42
C ALA A 17 -13.76 -7.05 17.85
N GLU A 18 -13.81 -5.73 17.98
CA GLU A 18 -14.81 -4.86 17.35
C GLU A 18 -14.31 -4.23 16.05
N ALA A 19 -12.98 -4.29 15.78
CA ALA A 19 -12.38 -3.77 14.58
C ALA A 19 -12.38 -4.84 13.48
N GLY A 20 -12.84 -4.47 12.32
CA GLY A 20 -12.90 -5.37 11.17
C GLY A 20 -13.52 -4.64 10.00
N VAL A 21 -14.06 -5.41 9.06
CA VAL A 21 -14.82 -4.85 7.94
C VAL A 21 -16.15 -5.59 7.80
N ARG A 22 -17.16 -4.88 7.31
CA ARG A 22 -18.53 -5.40 7.24
C ARG A 22 -19.15 -5.08 5.89
N ASP A 23 -19.57 -6.15 5.19
CA ASP A 23 -20.32 -6.06 3.95
C ASP A 23 -19.69 -5.16 2.87
N VAL A 24 -18.38 -5.35 2.66
CA VAL A 24 -17.64 -4.56 1.68
C VAL A 24 -17.77 -5.20 0.31
N SER A 25 -18.28 -4.43 -0.66
CA SER A 25 -18.27 -4.75 -2.08
C SER A 25 -17.45 -3.71 -2.82
N LEU A 26 -16.34 -4.14 -3.44
CA LEU A 26 -15.36 -3.28 -4.10
C LEU A 26 -14.74 -4.01 -5.28
N HIS A 27 -14.48 -3.28 -6.35
CA HIS A 27 -13.80 -3.80 -7.52
C HIS A 27 -12.64 -2.87 -7.92
N VAL A 28 -11.45 -3.47 -8.15
CA VAL A 28 -10.27 -2.81 -8.70
C VAL A 28 -9.93 -3.46 -10.02
N GLY A 29 -10.18 -2.76 -11.11
CA GLY A 29 -9.94 -3.24 -12.46
C GLY A 29 -8.46 -3.24 -12.85
N SER A 30 -8.14 -3.86 -13.99
CA SER A 30 -6.80 -3.80 -14.57
C SER A 30 -6.42 -2.36 -14.93
N GLY A 31 -5.20 -1.94 -14.58
CA GLY A 31 -4.73 -0.57 -14.78
C GLY A 31 -5.41 0.48 -13.91
N GLN A 32 -6.12 0.08 -12.87
CA GLN A 32 -6.75 1.00 -11.92
C GLN A 32 -5.99 1.09 -10.61
N VAL A 33 -5.92 2.30 -10.07
CA VAL A 33 -5.45 2.64 -8.73
C VAL A 33 -6.64 3.06 -7.88
N VAL A 34 -6.99 2.25 -6.90
CA VAL A 34 -8.04 2.53 -5.93
C VAL A 34 -7.43 2.78 -4.56
N VAL A 35 -7.82 3.87 -3.94
CA VAL A 35 -7.28 4.31 -2.65
C VAL A 35 -8.30 4.09 -1.54
N LEU A 36 -7.94 3.29 -0.55
CA LEU A 36 -8.68 3.17 0.70
C LEU A 36 -8.26 4.30 1.63
N CYS A 37 -9.19 5.16 1.98
CA CYS A 37 -8.97 6.27 2.89
C CYS A 37 -9.97 6.25 4.06
N GLY A 38 -9.67 6.96 5.13
CA GLY A 38 -10.47 7.00 6.35
C GLY A 38 -9.60 7.03 7.59
N ARG A 39 -10.23 7.18 8.76
CA ARG A 39 -9.55 7.28 10.06
C ARG A 39 -8.73 6.02 10.36
N SER A 40 -7.76 6.15 11.26
CA SER A 40 -7.01 4.98 11.76
C SER A 40 -7.98 3.96 12.38
N GLY A 41 -7.77 2.68 12.12
CA GLY A 41 -8.63 1.60 12.62
C GLY A 41 -9.93 1.37 11.84
N CYS A 42 -10.25 2.14 10.78
CA CYS A 42 -11.50 1.98 10.02
C CYS A 42 -11.56 0.72 9.11
N GLY A 43 -10.51 -0.13 9.07
CA GLY A 43 -10.54 -1.39 8.34
C GLY A 43 -9.69 -1.46 7.07
N LYS A 44 -8.94 -0.40 6.68
CA LYS A 44 -8.11 -0.38 5.46
C LYS A 44 -7.14 -1.56 5.36
N SER A 45 -6.27 -1.72 6.36
CA SER A 45 -5.30 -2.83 6.39
C SER A 45 -5.98 -4.19 6.50
N THR A 46 -7.20 -4.26 7.07
CA THR A 46 -7.99 -5.49 7.10
C THR A 46 -8.38 -5.93 5.70
N LEU A 47 -8.83 -5.02 4.83
CA LEU A 47 -9.11 -5.34 3.43
C LEU A 47 -7.87 -5.82 2.69
N LEU A 48 -6.72 -5.16 2.89
CA LEU A 48 -5.46 -5.63 2.29
C LEU A 48 -5.09 -7.03 2.80
N ARG A 49 -5.24 -7.30 4.11
CA ARG A 49 -4.98 -8.63 4.70
C ARG A 49 -5.95 -9.71 4.20
N MET A 50 -7.17 -9.36 3.87
CA MET A 50 -8.10 -10.27 3.22
C MET A 50 -7.66 -10.57 1.78
N ALA A 51 -7.24 -9.55 1.03
CA ALA A 51 -6.81 -9.69 -0.36
C ALA A 51 -5.51 -10.47 -0.52
N ASN A 52 -4.53 -10.31 0.41
CA ASN A 52 -3.29 -11.08 0.37
C ASN A 52 -3.36 -12.43 1.12
N GLY A 53 -4.54 -12.81 1.62
CA GLY A 53 -4.80 -14.07 2.29
C GLY A 53 -4.20 -14.20 3.70
N LEU A 54 -3.69 -13.12 4.28
CA LEU A 54 -3.20 -13.14 5.67
C LEU A 54 -4.34 -13.21 6.69
N ALA A 55 -5.51 -12.68 6.36
CA ALA A 55 -6.73 -12.87 7.13
C ALA A 55 -7.65 -13.89 6.39
N PRO A 56 -8.05 -14.99 7.04
CA PRO A 56 -7.89 -15.35 8.46
C PRO A 56 -6.65 -16.20 8.80
N ARG A 57 -5.74 -16.52 7.87
CA ARG A 57 -4.67 -17.52 8.06
C ARG A 57 -3.68 -17.15 9.15
N PHE A 58 -3.21 -15.89 9.17
CA PHE A 58 -2.25 -15.37 10.14
C PHE A 58 -2.88 -14.43 11.17
N PHE A 59 -3.99 -13.81 10.79
CA PHE A 59 -4.80 -12.99 11.68
C PHE A 59 -6.11 -13.74 11.99
N PRO A 60 -6.22 -14.42 13.14
CA PRO A 60 -7.39 -15.22 13.47
C PRO A 60 -8.67 -14.41 13.51
N GLY A 61 -9.70 -14.88 12.83
CA GLY A 61 -10.98 -14.19 12.74
C GLY A 61 -12.00 -14.97 11.90
N GLU A 62 -13.19 -14.40 11.77
CA GLU A 62 -14.27 -14.94 10.97
C GLU A 62 -14.45 -14.11 9.70
N ARG A 63 -14.39 -14.78 8.56
CA ARG A 63 -14.60 -14.17 7.24
C ARG A 63 -15.92 -14.65 6.66
N THR A 64 -16.69 -13.73 6.12
CA THR A 64 -17.85 -14.02 5.28
C THR A 64 -17.73 -13.26 3.96
N GLY A 65 -18.57 -13.63 2.98
CA GLY A 65 -18.46 -13.10 1.62
C GLY A 65 -17.22 -13.63 0.89
N ARG A 66 -16.85 -13.01 -0.22
CA ARG A 66 -15.79 -13.50 -1.11
C ARG A 66 -14.75 -12.42 -1.40
N VAL A 67 -13.50 -12.84 -1.55
CA VAL A 67 -12.40 -11.99 -2.03
C VAL A 67 -11.71 -12.71 -3.17
N LEU A 68 -11.67 -12.10 -4.34
CA LEU A 68 -11.13 -12.71 -5.54
C LEU A 68 -9.92 -11.93 -6.05
N LEU A 69 -8.89 -12.68 -6.47
CA LEU A 69 -7.75 -12.19 -7.24
C LEU A 69 -7.81 -12.86 -8.63
N ASP A 70 -7.94 -12.03 -9.67
CA ASP A 70 -8.04 -12.49 -11.06
C ASP A 70 -9.13 -13.54 -11.29
N GLY A 71 -10.24 -13.42 -10.54
CA GLY A 71 -11.39 -14.32 -10.61
C GLY A 71 -11.31 -15.56 -9.73
N GLU A 72 -10.17 -15.84 -9.09
CA GLU A 72 -10.00 -16.95 -8.17
C GLU A 72 -10.22 -16.51 -6.71
N GLU A 73 -10.97 -17.31 -5.93
CA GLU A 73 -11.24 -17.02 -4.52
C GLU A 73 -9.98 -17.18 -3.67
N VAL A 74 -9.59 -16.12 -2.96
CA VAL A 74 -8.38 -16.08 -2.10
C VAL A 74 -8.42 -17.18 -1.03
N GLY A 75 -9.61 -17.55 -0.56
CA GLY A 75 -9.79 -18.62 0.42
C GLY A 75 -9.33 -20.00 -0.08
N ASP A 76 -9.47 -20.25 -1.36
CA ASP A 76 -9.15 -21.53 -1.99
C ASP A 76 -7.69 -21.62 -2.44
N LEU A 77 -7.00 -20.46 -2.55
CA LEU A 77 -5.63 -20.39 -3.00
C LEU A 77 -4.66 -20.72 -1.85
N VAL A 78 -3.62 -21.47 -2.12
CA VAL A 78 -2.46 -21.61 -1.22
C VAL A 78 -1.61 -20.33 -1.22
N THR A 79 -0.88 -20.06 -0.15
CA THR A 79 -0.20 -18.78 0.09
C THR A 79 0.74 -18.37 -1.05
N TRP A 80 1.52 -19.30 -1.61
CA TRP A 80 2.44 -18.98 -2.71
C TRP A 80 1.71 -18.61 -4.00
N ARG A 81 0.53 -19.21 -4.28
CA ARG A 81 -0.32 -18.80 -5.40
C ARG A 81 -0.88 -17.38 -5.25
N ILE A 82 -1.17 -16.98 -4.01
CA ILE A 82 -1.58 -15.59 -3.73
C ILE A 82 -0.40 -14.65 -4.01
N ALA A 83 0.81 -15.01 -3.57
CA ALA A 83 2.01 -14.19 -3.78
C ALA A 83 2.37 -14.01 -5.26
N GLU A 84 2.11 -15.00 -6.12
CA GLU A 84 2.26 -14.85 -7.57
C GLU A 84 1.29 -13.83 -8.18
N ARG A 85 0.08 -13.69 -7.60
CA ARG A 85 -0.97 -12.81 -8.12
C ARG A 85 -0.96 -11.41 -7.49
N ALA A 86 -0.55 -11.32 -6.23
CA ALA A 86 -0.59 -10.08 -5.45
C ALA A 86 0.73 -9.81 -4.74
N GLY A 87 1.45 -8.80 -5.22
CA GLY A 87 2.60 -8.23 -4.53
C GLY A 87 2.13 -7.32 -3.40
N THR A 88 2.60 -7.57 -2.18
CA THR A 88 2.22 -6.77 -1.01
C THR A 88 3.40 -5.96 -0.50
N LEU A 89 3.22 -4.64 -0.37
CA LEU A 89 4.14 -3.75 0.33
C LEU A 89 3.54 -3.40 1.70
N PHE A 90 4.24 -3.80 2.76
CA PHE A 90 3.82 -3.53 4.13
C PHE A 90 4.30 -2.16 4.62
N GLN A 91 3.61 -1.60 5.60
CA GLN A 91 3.89 -0.30 6.22
C GLN A 91 5.34 -0.14 6.69
N ASN A 92 5.97 -1.21 7.16
CA ASN A 92 7.36 -1.21 7.58
C ASN A 92 8.21 -2.14 6.70
N PRO A 93 8.90 -1.63 5.67
CA PRO A 93 9.73 -2.45 4.78
C PRO A 93 10.86 -3.19 5.51
N ARG A 94 11.32 -2.68 6.67
CA ARG A 94 12.41 -3.31 7.43
C ARG A 94 12.05 -4.70 7.95
N THR A 95 10.79 -4.96 8.16
CA THR A 95 10.29 -6.26 8.62
C THR A 95 9.98 -7.21 7.45
N GLN A 96 10.14 -6.74 6.21
CA GLN A 96 9.85 -7.49 4.99
C GLN A 96 11.08 -8.20 4.43
N PHE A 97 12.31 -7.74 4.76
CA PHE A 97 13.54 -8.28 4.20
C PHE A 97 13.96 -9.60 4.83
N PHE A 98 14.27 -10.56 3.98
CA PHE A 98 14.79 -11.89 4.35
C PHE A 98 16.25 -12.06 3.97
N ASN A 99 16.77 -11.28 3.03
CA ASN A 99 18.12 -11.40 2.50
C ASN A 99 19.03 -10.28 3.00
N VAL A 100 20.34 -10.54 2.91
CA VAL A 100 21.38 -9.59 3.35
C VAL A 100 21.72 -8.54 2.30
N ASP A 101 21.41 -8.79 1.04
CA ASP A 101 21.69 -7.90 -0.08
C ASP A 101 20.45 -7.70 -0.98
N ALA A 102 20.49 -6.60 -1.75
CA ALA A 102 19.36 -6.17 -2.59
C ALA A 102 19.04 -7.14 -3.71
N THR A 103 20.03 -7.81 -4.28
CA THR A 103 19.84 -8.77 -5.37
C THR A 103 19.15 -10.03 -4.87
N GLY A 104 19.64 -10.58 -3.75
CA GLY A 104 19.02 -11.72 -3.08
C GLY A 104 17.60 -11.42 -2.63
N GLU A 105 17.35 -10.21 -2.13
CA GLU A 105 15.99 -9.80 -1.73
C GLU A 105 15.01 -9.78 -2.91
N ALA A 106 15.43 -9.26 -4.07
CA ALA A 106 14.60 -9.29 -5.26
C ALA A 106 14.45 -10.70 -5.86
N ALA A 107 15.41 -11.60 -5.63
CA ALA A 107 15.36 -12.99 -6.07
C ALA A 107 14.44 -13.86 -5.21
N PHE A 108 14.27 -13.52 -3.94
CA PHE A 108 13.64 -14.36 -2.92
C PHE A 108 12.26 -14.90 -3.31
N ALA A 109 11.41 -14.06 -3.87
CA ALA A 109 10.07 -14.45 -4.29
C ALA A 109 10.10 -15.44 -5.49
N LEU A 110 11.05 -15.25 -6.41
CA LEU A 110 11.25 -16.14 -7.56
C LEU A 110 11.82 -17.50 -7.14
N GLU A 111 12.77 -17.50 -6.20
CA GLU A 111 13.32 -18.72 -5.58
C GLU A 111 12.23 -19.51 -4.85
N SER A 112 11.40 -18.81 -4.08
CA SER A 112 10.25 -19.40 -3.38
C SER A 112 9.20 -19.98 -4.33
N ALA A 113 9.10 -19.43 -5.54
CA ALA A 113 8.23 -19.95 -6.61
C ALA A 113 8.90 -21.08 -7.43
N GLY A 114 10.13 -21.45 -7.11
CA GLY A 114 10.85 -22.58 -7.72
C GLY A 114 11.40 -22.29 -9.14
N TRP A 115 11.68 -21.02 -9.45
CA TRP A 115 12.22 -20.65 -10.76
C TRP A 115 13.65 -21.17 -10.97
N PRO A 116 14.06 -21.50 -12.19
CA PRO A 116 15.45 -21.85 -12.51
C PRO A 116 16.41 -20.69 -12.24
N GLY A 117 17.61 -20.97 -11.71
CA GLY A 117 18.56 -19.93 -11.32
C GLY A 117 18.98 -18.97 -12.45
N GLU A 118 19.02 -19.43 -13.71
CA GLU A 118 19.31 -18.55 -14.87
C GLU A 118 18.15 -17.56 -15.11
N GLU A 119 16.93 -18.03 -15.04
CA GLU A 119 15.73 -17.19 -15.20
C GLU A 119 15.62 -16.18 -14.05
N ILE A 120 15.95 -16.58 -12.82
CA ILE A 120 15.99 -15.67 -11.66
C ILE A 120 17.00 -14.54 -11.92
N ARG A 121 18.25 -14.87 -12.32
CA ARG A 121 19.27 -13.85 -12.60
C ARG A 121 18.85 -12.87 -13.70
N ALA A 122 18.32 -13.40 -14.78
CA ALA A 122 17.81 -12.57 -15.88
C ALA A 122 16.69 -11.65 -15.41
N ARG A 123 15.73 -12.20 -14.67
CA ARG A 123 14.55 -11.52 -14.17
C ARG A 123 14.87 -10.42 -13.16
N VAL A 124 15.77 -10.69 -12.21
CA VAL A 124 16.25 -9.69 -11.25
C VAL A 124 16.98 -8.56 -11.97
N GLY A 125 17.86 -8.89 -12.92
CA GLY A 125 18.55 -7.88 -13.73
C GLY A 125 17.59 -7.00 -14.57
N GLU A 126 16.53 -7.58 -15.14
CA GLU A 126 15.46 -6.83 -15.79
C GLU A 126 14.74 -5.90 -14.83
N THR A 127 14.35 -6.43 -13.65
CA THR A 127 13.65 -5.68 -12.61
C THR A 127 14.46 -4.46 -12.15
N PHE A 128 15.75 -4.64 -11.90
CA PHE A 128 16.62 -3.54 -11.48
C PHE A 128 16.77 -2.47 -12.58
N ARG A 129 16.93 -2.85 -13.84
CA ARG A 129 16.96 -1.92 -14.97
C ARG A 129 15.63 -1.19 -15.17
N GLU A 130 14.52 -1.91 -15.10
CA GLU A 130 13.17 -1.39 -15.28
C GLU A 130 12.83 -0.32 -14.20
N LEU A 131 13.33 -0.51 -12.98
CA LEU A 131 13.10 0.40 -11.86
C LEU A 131 14.26 1.41 -11.62
N GLY A 132 15.32 1.38 -12.43
CA GLY A 132 16.47 2.27 -12.30
C GLY A 132 17.26 2.04 -11.00
N LEU A 133 17.51 0.77 -10.64
CA LEU A 133 18.11 0.39 -9.36
C LEU A 133 19.44 -0.36 -9.51
N GLU A 134 20.06 -0.32 -10.69
CA GLU A 134 21.27 -1.09 -10.99
C GLU A 134 22.42 -0.79 -10.03
N ASP A 135 22.50 0.45 -9.54
CA ASP A 135 23.49 0.89 -8.56
C ASP A 135 23.30 0.28 -7.18
N LEU A 136 22.13 -0.32 -6.89
CA LEU A 136 21.84 -1.03 -5.65
C LEU A 136 22.13 -2.52 -5.72
N ALA A 137 22.38 -3.07 -6.90
CA ALA A 137 22.66 -4.50 -7.07
C ALA A 137 23.84 -4.94 -6.21
N GLY A 138 23.68 -6.05 -5.48
CA GLY A 138 24.69 -6.61 -4.59
C GLY A 138 24.99 -5.79 -3.33
N ARG A 139 24.35 -4.62 -3.13
CA ARG A 139 24.54 -3.85 -1.90
C ARG A 139 23.83 -4.48 -0.72
N SER A 140 24.49 -4.46 0.44
CA SER A 140 23.89 -4.90 1.69
C SER A 140 22.68 -4.03 2.07
N VAL A 141 21.51 -4.64 2.31
CA VAL A 141 20.27 -3.96 2.71
C VAL A 141 20.44 -3.18 4.01
N PHE A 142 21.37 -3.59 4.88
CA PHE A 142 21.66 -2.91 6.14
C PHE A 142 22.42 -1.57 5.96
N ARG A 143 23.07 -1.39 4.80
CA ARG A 143 23.82 -0.18 4.46
C ARG A 143 23.03 0.82 3.61
N LEU A 144 21.83 0.44 3.20
CA LEU A 144 20.97 1.29 2.39
C LEU A 144 20.29 2.38 3.24
N SER A 145 20.06 3.55 2.64
CA SER A 145 19.20 4.59 3.20
C SER A 145 17.74 4.08 3.30
N GLY A 146 16.86 4.82 4.01
CA GLY A 146 15.44 4.51 4.10
C GLY A 146 14.79 4.40 2.72
N GLY A 147 15.00 5.39 1.85
CA GLY A 147 14.48 5.40 0.49
C GLY A 147 15.04 4.28 -0.39
N GLN A 148 16.36 4.00 -0.29
CA GLN A 148 16.96 2.88 -1.03
C GLN A 148 16.37 1.53 -0.60
N ARG A 149 16.17 1.30 0.70
CA ARG A 149 15.46 0.10 1.17
C ARG A 149 14.06 -0.01 0.61
N GLN A 150 13.34 1.10 0.57
CA GLN A 150 12.00 1.13 -0.02
C GLN A 150 12.03 0.71 -1.50
N LYS A 151 12.99 1.23 -2.28
CA LYS A 151 13.17 0.84 -3.69
C LYS A 151 13.47 -0.66 -3.84
N VAL A 152 14.29 -1.23 -2.95
CA VAL A 152 14.53 -2.69 -2.96
C VAL A 152 13.26 -3.46 -2.62
N ALA A 153 12.43 -2.98 -1.69
CA ALA A 153 11.14 -3.60 -1.40
C ALA A 153 10.18 -3.54 -2.61
N TYR A 154 10.23 -2.47 -3.42
CA TYR A 154 9.47 -2.44 -4.69
C TYR A 154 10.00 -3.48 -5.67
N ALA A 155 11.32 -3.59 -5.81
CA ALA A 155 11.95 -4.57 -6.69
C ALA A 155 11.57 -6.01 -6.28
N SER A 156 11.55 -6.33 -4.98
CA SER A 156 11.23 -7.67 -4.50
C SER A 156 9.79 -8.09 -4.82
N ILE A 157 8.82 -7.19 -4.70
CA ILE A 157 7.43 -7.50 -5.08
C ILE A 157 7.21 -7.45 -6.60
N TRP A 158 7.99 -6.61 -7.34
CA TRP A 158 7.85 -6.45 -8.78
C TRP A 158 8.49 -7.59 -9.58
N ALA A 159 9.49 -8.26 -9.02
CA ALA A 159 10.20 -9.36 -9.68
C ALA A 159 9.28 -10.47 -10.18
N LEU A 160 8.22 -10.82 -9.45
CA LEU A 160 7.20 -11.77 -9.87
C LEU A 160 6.22 -11.23 -10.92
N ARG A 161 6.25 -9.92 -11.23
CA ARG A 161 5.27 -9.24 -12.10
C ARG A 161 3.81 -9.54 -11.72
N PRO A 162 3.43 -9.41 -10.46
CA PRO A 162 2.08 -9.74 -10.03
C PRO A 162 1.06 -8.89 -10.78
N SER A 163 -0.12 -9.45 -11.05
CA SER A 163 -1.23 -8.72 -11.68
C SER A 163 -1.87 -7.70 -10.75
N ASN A 164 -1.69 -7.87 -9.45
CA ASN A 164 -2.26 -7.01 -8.42
C ASN A 164 -1.19 -6.51 -7.45
N LEU A 165 -1.30 -5.26 -7.01
CA LEU A 165 -0.44 -4.67 -5.97
C LEU A 165 -1.29 -4.20 -4.79
N LEU A 166 -0.85 -4.52 -3.60
CA LEU A 166 -1.48 -4.19 -2.32
C LEU A 166 -0.49 -3.36 -1.50
N LEU A 167 -0.78 -2.09 -1.27
CA LEU A 167 0.14 -1.16 -0.62
C LEU A 167 -0.48 -0.66 0.69
N ASP A 168 0.13 -1.01 1.84
CA ASP A 168 -0.35 -0.62 3.16
C ASP A 168 0.50 0.51 3.73
N GLU A 169 -0.02 1.73 3.72
CA GLU A 169 0.62 2.98 4.16
C GLU A 169 2.06 3.13 3.64
N PRO A 170 2.27 3.00 2.33
CA PRO A 170 3.61 2.89 1.75
C PRO A 170 4.47 4.14 1.92
N THR A 171 3.87 5.29 2.26
CA THR A 171 4.59 6.56 2.46
C THR A 171 4.85 6.88 3.94
N SER A 172 4.48 5.98 4.86
CA SER A 172 4.73 6.20 6.28
C SER A 172 6.24 6.33 6.55
N ASN A 173 6.63 7.40 7.24
CA ASN A 173 8.02 7.70 7.61
C ASN A 173 8.98 7.95 6.41
N LEU A 174 8.47 8.30 5.23
CA LEU A 174 9.29 8.66 4.07
C LEU A 174 9.42 10.19 3.95
N ASP A 175 10.59 10.60 3.43
CA ASP A 175 10.85 11.96 2.96
C ASP A 175 10.24 12.21 1.57
N MET A 176 10.17 13.45 1.13
CA MET A 176 9.55 13.84 -0.13
C MET A 176 10.18 13.17 -1.36
N PRO A 177 11.51 13.05 -1.49
CA PRO A 177 12.12 12.31 -2.59
C PRO A 177 11.67 10.85 -2.64
N SER A 178 11.63 10.16 -1.50
CA SER A 178 11.17 8.76 -1.42
C SER A 178 9.68 8.61 -1.74
N ILE A 179 8.85 9.61 -1.42
CA ILE A 179 7.44 9.65 -1.82
C ILE A 179 7.31 9.78 -3.34
N ALA A 180 8.14 10.60 -3.98
CA ALA A 180 8.16 10.71 -5.44
C ALA A 180 8.57 9.38 -6.12
N ASP A 181 9.52 8.65 -5.53
CA ASP A 181 9.91 7.33 -6.03
C ASP A 181 8.75 6.32 -5.99
N ILE A 182 7.95 6.29 -4.91
CA ILE A 182 6.78 5.39 -4.87
C ILE A 182 5.68 5.85 -5.81
N ALA A 183 5.47 7.16 -5.97
CA ALA A 183 4.53 7.68 -6.94
C ALA A 183 4.90 7.23 -8.38
N ALA A 184 6.19 7.31 -8.73
CA ALA A 184 6.70 6.81 -10.02
C ALA A 184 6.50 5.30 -10.16
N PHE A 185 6.78 4.51 -9.12
CA PHE A 185 6.54 3.06 -9.13
C PHE A 185 5.07 2.72 -9.34
N VAL A 186 4.15 3.38 -8.63
CA VAL A 186 2.70 3.15 -8.76
C VAL A 186 2.21 3.56 -10.16
N ALA A 187 2.69 4.69 -10.69
CA ALA A 187 2.36 5.13 -12.05
C ALA A 187 2.87 4.14 -13.11
N HIS A 188 4.10 3.63 -12.96
CA HIS A 188 4.68 2.61 -13.82
C HIS A 188 3.84 1.31 -13.79
N ALA A 189 3.50 0.82 -12.60
CA ALA A 189 2.69 -0.37 -12.44
C ALA A 189 1.27 -0.21 -13.02
N LYS A 190 0.65 0.97 -12.85
CA LYS A 190 -0.62 1.33 -13.47
C LYS A 190 -0.52 1.26 -15.00
N ALA A 191 0.51 1.88 -15.59
CA ALA A 191 0.76 1.86 -17.03
C ALA A 191 1.01 0.44 -17.56
N ALA A 192 1.59 -0.44 -16.73
CA ALA A 192 1.76 -1.87 -17.02
C ALA A 192 0.47 -2.68 -16.84
N GLY A 193 -0.68 -2.03 -16.61
CA GLY A 193 -1.99 -2.67 -16.49
C GLY A 193 -2.25 -3.38 -15.16
N ARG A 194 -1.49 -3.07 -14.09
CA ARG A 194 -1.70 -3.72 -12.78
C ARG A 194 -2.90 -3.13 -12.05
N SER A 195 -3.63 -3.98 -11.31
CA SER A 195 -4.68 -3.53 -10.39
C SER A 195 -4.02 -3.14 -9.07
N ILE A 196 -4.22 -1.91 -8.59
CA ILE A 196 -3.49 -1.40 -7.43
C ILE A 196 -4.49 -0.95 -6.38
N LEU A 197 -4.39 -1.54 -5.18
CA LEU A 197 -5.17 -1.15 -4.01
C LEU A 197 -4.23 -0.57 -2.95
N VAL A 198 -4.42 0.69 -2.62
CA VAL A 198 -3.57 1.45 -1.69
C VAL A 198 -4.37 1.83 -0.46
N ALA A 199 -3.94 1.43 0.73
CA ALA A 199 -4.41 2.00 1.99
C ALA A 199 -3.48 3.16 2.37
N GLU A 200 -4.02 4.37 2.51
CA GLU A 200 -3.16 5.54 2.73
C GLU A 200 -3.87 6.64 3.55
N HIS A 201 -3.06 7.42 4.29
CA HIS A 201 -3.48 8.62 5.00
C HIS A 201 -2.95 9.91 4.35
N ARG A 202 -1.82 9.83 3.66
CA ARG A 202 -1.17 10.94 2.95
C ARG A 202 -1.59 10.92 1.49
N LEU A 203 -2.71 11.54 1.16
CA LEU A 203 -3.37 11.37 -0.14
C LEU A 203 -2.77 12.26 -1.25
N ALA A 204 -2.00 13.29 -0.91
CA ALA A 204 -1.46 14.27 -1.85
C ALA A 204 -0.63 13.64 -3.00
N TRP A 205 0.21 12.64 -2.71
CA TRP A 205 1.06 12.00 -3.71
C TRP A 205 0.29 11.13 -4.73
N LEU A 206 -0.95 10.79 -4.41
CA LEU A 206 -1.84 10.01 -5.29
C LEU A 206 -2.66 10.89 -6.24
N THR A 207 -2.59 12.21 -6.09
CA THR A 207 -3.24 13.16 -6.99
C THR A 207 -2.72 12.97 -8.42
N GLY A 208 -3.64 12.79 -9.38
CA GLY A 208 -3.30 12.49 -10.78
C GLY A 208 -2.91 11.03 -11.07
N ILE A 209 -2.76 10.18 -10.03
CA ILE A 209 -2.46 8.75 -10.19
C ILE A 209 -3.70 7.90 -9.90
N ALA A 210 -4.40 8.19 -8.79
CA ALA A 210 -5.57 7.45 -8.36
C ALA A 210 -6.77 7.66 -9.30
N ASP A 211 -7.53 6.58 -9.55
CA ASP A 211 -8.76 6.59 -10.33
C ASP A 211 -10.00 6.72 -9.43
N ALA A 212 -9.93 6.13 -8.23
CA ALA A 212 -11.03 6.21 -7.27
C ALA A 212 -10.52 6.21 -5.83
N TYR A 213 -11.32 6.81 -4.95
CA TYR A 213 -11.12 6.88 -3.51
C TYR A 213 -12.31 6.22 -2.81
N VAL A 214 -12.03 5.26 -1.95
CA VAL A 214 -13.02 4.54 -1.15
C VAL A 214 -12.86 4.98 0.31
N TYR A 215 -13.82 5.77 0.78
CA TYR A 215 -13.84 6.22 2.15
C TYR A 215 -14.48 5.15 3.04
N LEU A 216 -13.70 4.69 4.00
CA LEU A 216 -14.09 3.69 4.99
C LEU A 216 -14.39 4.37 6.33
N GLU A 217 -15.50 3.99 6.92
CA GLU A 217 -15.93 4.42 8.23
C GLU A 217 -16.52 3.23 9.00
N GLU A 218 -16.04 2.99 10.21
CA GLU A 218 -16.50 1.90 11.08
C GLU A 218 -16.57 0.52 10.39
N GLY A 219 -15.57 0.22 9.57
CA GLY A 219 -15.46 -1.05 8.85
C GLY A 219 -16.36 -1.17 7.61
N ARG A 220 -17.06 -0.12 7.19
CA ARG A 220 -17.93 -0.11 6.01
C ARG A 220 -17.43 0.87 4.97
N VAL A 221 -17.78 0.60 3.72
CA VAL A 221 -17.65 1.60 2.65
C VAL A 221 -18.76 2.63 2.85
N SER A 222 -18.38 3.84 3.24
CA SER A 222 -19.30 4.96 3.44
C SER A 222 -19.49 5.75 2.15
N ARG A 223 -18.41 5.93 1.37
CA ARG A 223 -18.47 6.66 0.10
C ARG A 223 -17.43 6.12 -0.89
N VAL A 224 -17.81 6.06 -2.17
CA VAL A 224 -16.88 5.84 -3.29
C VAL A 224 -16.90 7.11 -4.13
N MET A 225 -15.73 7.63 -4.46
CA MET A 225 -15.54 8.87 -5.20
C MET A 225 -14.57 8.62 -6.35
N ASP A 226 -14.85 9.16 -7.53
CA ASP A 226 -13.84 9.24 -8.57
C ASP A 226 -12.77 10.31 -8.24
N ALA A 227 -11.73 10.41 -9.07
CA ALA A 227 -10.65 11.37 -8.86
C ALA A 227 -11.14 12.83 -8.90
N ARG A 228 -12.18 13.15 -9.70
CA ARG A 228 -12.74 14.49 -9.83
C ARG A 228 -13.60 14.85 -8.62
N GLU A 229 -14.43 13.93 -8.19
CA GLU A 229 -15.26 14.09 -6.98
C GLU A 229 -14.40 14.29 -5.74
N PHE A 230 -13.32 13.47 -5.61
CA PHE A 230 -12.37 13.64 -4.52
C PHE A 230 -11.63 14.98 -4.60
N ALA A 231 -11.21 15.39 -5.80
CA ALA A 231 -10.56 16.68 -6.02
C ALA A 231 -11.49 17.90 -5.75
N ALA A 232 -12.80 17.73 -5.80
CA ALA A 232 -13.78 18.77 -5.52
C ALA A 232 -14.10 18.97 -4.03
N LEU A 233 -13.65 18.03 -3.15
CA LEU A 233 -13.88 18.16 -1.70
C LEU A 233 -13.20 19.41 -1.13
N SER A 234 -13.90 20.14 -0.29
CA SER A 234 -13.34 21.27 0.44
C SER A 234 -12.41 20.82 1.57
N PRO A 235 -11.50 21.68 2.06
CA PRO A 235 -10.67 21.37 3.22
C PRO A 235 -11.50 20.98 4.46
N GLN A 236 -12.66 21.62 4.67
CA GLN A 236 -13.56 21.30 5.79
C GLN A 236 -14.15 19.90 5.66
N GLU A 237 -14.54 19.47 4.44
CA GLU A 237 -15.01 18.10 4.21
C GLU A 237 -13.91 17.08 4.48
N LEU A 238 -12.68 17.29 4.00
CA LEU A 238 -11.55 16.42 4.28
C LEU A 238 -11.30 16.27 5.79
N VAL A 239 -11.31 17.38 6.54
CA VAL A 239 -11.15 17.38 7.99
C VAL A 239 -12.29 16.62 8.68
N SER A 240 -13.55 16.81 8.24
CA SER A 240 -14.70 16.09 8.82
C SER A 240 -14.60 14.58 8.61
N MET A 241 -14.06 14.15 7.46
CA MET A 241 -13.77 12.75 7.14
C MET A 241 -12.52 12.22 7.88
N GLY A 242 -11.80 13.08 8.62
CA GLY A 242 -10.53 12.72 9.28
C GLY A 242 -9.39 12.44 8.29
N LEU A 243 -9.47 13.00 7.08
CA LEU A 243 -8.44 12.90 6.06
C LEU A 243 -7.48 14.08 6.19
N ARG A 244 -6.22 13.86 5.82
CA ARG A 244 -5.22 14.92 5.72
C ARG A 244 -5.44 15.73 4.45
N THR A 245 -4.94 16.97 4.45
CA THR A 245 -5.01 17.87 3.29
C THR A 245 -4.40 17.24 2.03
N ARG A 246 -4.91 17.63 0.87
CA ARG A 246 -4.46 17.17 -0.45
C ARG A 246 -3.18 17.87 -0.90
N ASP A 247 -3.00 19.12 -0.48
CA ASP A 247 -1.85 19.95 -0.81
C ASP A 247 -0.91 20.11 0.38
N LEU A 248 0.37 20.02 0.11
CA LEU A 248 1.41 20.32 1.09
C LEU A 248 1.42 21.82 1.45
N ASP A 249 0.93 22.67 0.55
CA ASP A 249 0.81 24.10 0.73
C ASP A 249 -0.33 24.50 1.70
N ASP A 250 -1.32 23.60 1.92
CA ASP A 250 -2.37 23.79 2.92
C ASP A 250 -1.87 23.61 4.36
N VAL A 251 -0.63 23.12 4.54
CA VAL A 251 0.06 23.05 5.83
C VAL A 251 0.90 24.31 6.00
N ALA A 252 0.29 25.49 5.91
CA ALA A 252 0.95 26.70 6.42
C ALA A 252 1.19 26.48 7.93
N PRO A 253 2.45 26.69 8.43
CA PRO A 253 2.66 26.66 9.86
C PRO A 253 1.74 27.70 10.48
N ALA A 254 0.92 27.28 11.44
CA ALA A 254 0.22 28.22 12.27
C ALA A 254 1.32 29.08 12.92
N ASN A 255 1.49 30.28 12.38
CA ASN A 255 2.36 31.31 12.96
C ASN A 255 1.63 31.83 14.21
N ASP A 256 1.61 31.03 15.26
CA ASP A 256 1.45 31.53 16.60
C ASP A 256 2.74 32.28 16.94
N ALA A 257 2.77 33.53 16.52
CA ALA A 257 3.71 34.51 17.02
C ALA A 257 3.48 34.64 18.54
N VAL A 258 4.14 33.77 19.28
CA VAL A 258 4.33 33.99 20.73
C VAL A 258 5.22 35.24 20.84
N ALA A 259 4.62 36.38 21.11
CA ALA A 259 5.33 37.59 21.44
C ALA A 259 6.25 37.28 22.62
N PRO A 260 7.54 37.66 22.55
CA PRO A 260 8.47 37.45 23.66
C PRO A 260 7.98 38.25 24.89
N PRO A 261 8.05 37.68 26.10
CA PRO A 261 7.63 38.36 27.31
C PRO A 261 8.50 39.60 27.51
N GLY A 262 7.82 40.75 27.59
CA GLY A 262 8.47 42.04 27.79
C GLY A 262 9.40 42.00 29.01
N ARG A 263 10.64 42.41 28.81
CA ARG A 263 11.59 42.70 29.92
C ARG A 263 11.00 43.83 30.76
N ARG A 264 10.60 43.49 31.97
CA ARG A 264 10.35 44.49 33.02
C ARG A 264 11.74 44.98 33.47
N GLY A 265 11.99 46.26 33.27
CA GLY A 265 13.14 46.93 33.81
C GLY A 265 13.00 47.10 35.35
N VAL A 266 14.13 46.96 36.01
CA VAL A 266 14.53 47.69 37.21
C VAL A 266 15.98 48.07 37.00
#